data_a519a6603a1a8f39baa95c7fb572397c
#
_entry.id   a519a6603a1a8f39baa95c7fb572397c
#
_cell.length_a   1.000
_cell.length_b   1.000
_cell.length_c   1.000
_cell.angle_alpha   90.00
_cell.angle_beta   90.00
_cell.angle_gamma   90.00
#
_symmetry.space_group_name_H-M   'P 1'
#
loop_
_entity.id
_entity.type
_entity.pdbx_description
1 polymer ?
#
loop_
_entity_poly.entity_id
_entity_poly.type
_entity_poly.pdbx_seq_one_letter_code
_entity_poly.pdbx_strand_id
1 'polypeptide(L)'
;MGGNHRSGFKRSNVSTRLIISTVLGVVIGFFVGISFPNISDGKISLRPGLLYPINVATVDDHKSGSDKSKSLQTDGLRDSSKIHVATNPRGAELLPPGIVVSETDFYLRRLWGDPNEDLKLRPKYLVAFTVGFDQRDNINTAIKKFSEDFTIVLFHYDGRVSEWDQFEWSKHVIHVSARKQTKWWYAKRFLHPDVVAAYDYIFIWDEDLGVEHFNAEKYLQLVKKHGLEISQPGLEPNKGLTWEMTKRRGDSEVHKETEEKEGWCTDPHLPPCAAFVEIMAPVFSRDAWRCVWHLIQNDLVHGWGLDFALRRCVERPHEKIGVVDSQWIIHQVIPSLGNQGQSESGKPPWQGVRERCRSEWELFKARLSGADQAYFAEVGRG
;
A
#
# COMPACT_ATOMS: atom_id res chain seq x y z
N MET A 1 42.39 25.72 70.62
CA MET A 1 41.43 26.75 70.24
C MET A 1 40.81 26.22 68.88
N GLY A 2 39.75 25.59 68.83
CA GLY A 2 38.39 25.75 69.36
C GLY A 2 37.53 26.43 68.32
N GLY A 3 36.80 25.66 67.48
CA GLY A 3 35.88 26.24 66.58
C GLY A 3 34.89 25.14 66.00
N ASN A 4 33.85 24.88 66.77
CA ASN A 4 32.71 24.04 66.41
C ASN A 4 31.88 24.70 65.28
N HIS A 5 31.72 24.08 64.19
CA HIS A 5 30.60 24.35 63.21
C HIS A 5 29.53 23.26 63.30
N ARG A 6 28.40 23.61 63.95
CA ARG A 6 27.14 22.84 63.89
C ARG A 6 26.51 22.98 62.51
N SER A 7 26.39 21.89 61.78
CA SER A 7 25.54 21.77 60.59
C SER A 7 24.09 21.58 61.04
N GLY A 8 23.24 22.59 60.78
CA GLY A 8 21.79 22.48 60.96
C GLY A 8 21.12 21.66 59.84
N PHE A 9 20.64 20.50 60.21
CA PHE A 9 19.78 19.69 59.30
C PHE A 9 18.41 20.37 59.16
N LYS A 10 18.13 20.93 57.96
CA LYS A 10 16.76 21.34 57.58
C LYS A 10 15.89 20.11 57.41
N ARG A 11 15.00 19.82 58.38
CA ARG A 11 13.88 18.89 58.16
C ARG A 11 12.99 19.47 57.06
N SER A 12 13.02 18.90 55.87
CA SER A 12 12.09 19.23 54.79
C SER A 12 10.71 18.67 55.14
N ASN A 13 9.69 19.52 55.08
CA ASN A 13 8.30 19.22 55.41
C ASN A 13 7.70 18.18 54.41
N VAL A 14 7.87 16.92 54.71
CA VAL A 14 7.27 15.80 53.97
C VAL A 14 5.74 15.89 54.02
N SER A 15 5.17 16.32 55.12
CA SER A 15 3.73 16.54 55.31
C SER A 15 3.16 17.62 54.37
N THR A 16 3.88 18.72 54.14
CA THR A 16 3.41 19.77 53.21
C THR A 16 3.35 19.28 51.75
N ARG A 17 4.32 18.47 51.34
CA ARG A 17 4.31 17.87 49.99
C ARG A 17 3.17 16.86 49.79
N LEU A 18 2.88 16.07 50.81
CA LEU A 18 1.77 15.14 50.81
C LEU A 18 0.43 15.86 50.70
N ILE A 19 0.22 16.92 51.46
CA ILE A 19 -1.01 17.73 51.42
C ILE A 19 -1.19 18.38 50.05
N ILE A 20 -0.14 18.94 49.45
CA ILE A 20 -0.21 19.58 48.15
C ILE A 20 -0.54 18.53 47.06
N SER A 21 0.06 17.34 47.09
CA SER A 21 -0.23 16.30 46.10
C SER A 21 -1.65 15.74 46.21
N THR A 22 -2.16 15.63 47.45
CA THR A 22 -3.55 15.19 47.68
C THR A 22 -4.55 16.22 47.20
N VAL A 23 -4.34 17.51 47.48
CA VAL A 23 -5.22 18.59 47.01
C VAL A 23 -5.19 18.66 45.47
N LEU A 24 -4.00 18.56 44.86
CA LEU A 24 -3.87 18.55 43.40
C LEU A 24 -4.60 17.35 42.74
N GLY A 25 -4.49 16.17 43.34
CA GLY A 25 -5.19 14.96 42.90
C GLY A 25 -6.71 15.09 43.00
N VAL A 26 -7.24 15.68 44.06
CA VAL A 26 -8.68 15.92 44.22
C VAL A 26 -9.19 16.95 43.21
N VAL A 27 -8.46 18.03 42.98
CA VAL A 27 -8.82 19.05 41.99
C VAL A 27 -8.83 18.47 40.56
N ILE A 28 -7.80 17.72 40.18
CA ILE A 28 -7.74 17.07 38.87
C ILE A 28 -8.87 16.04 38.74
N GLY A 29 -9.12 15.22 39.77
CA GLY A 29 -10.21 14.23 39.75
C GLY A 29 -11.58 14.90 39.64
N PHE A 30 -11.79 16.05 40.29
CA PHE A 30 -13.03 16.82 40.16
C PHE A 30 -13.22 17.35 38.73
N PHE A 31 -12.22 17.96 38.13
CA PHE A 31 -12.33 18.45 36.73
C PHE A 31 -12.50 17.31 35.71
N VAL A 32 -11.87 16.17 35.89
CA VAL A 32 -12.09 14.99 35.06
C VAL A 32 -13.53 14.48 35.25
N GLY A 33 -14.04 14.46 36.48
CA GLY A 33 -15.42 14.01 36.78
C GLY A 33 -16.51 14.89 36.15
N ILE A 34 -16.32 16.21 36.07
CA ILE A 34 -17.30 17.11 35.42
C ILE A 34 -17.15 17.15 33.89
N SER A 35 -16.04 16.71 33.35
CA SER A 35 -15.83 16.68 31.89
C SER A 35 -16.56 15.54 31.19
N PHE A 36 -17.05 14.56 31.93
CA PHE A 36 -17.94 13.51 31.40
C PHE A 36 -19.38 13.83 31.78
N PRO A 37 -20.23 14.27 30.82
CA PRO A 37 -21.65 14.40 31.12
C PRO A 37 -22.18 13.03 31.56
N ASN A 38 -22.91 12.99 32.68
CA ASN A 38 -23.62 11.82 33.14
C ASN A 38 -24.43 11.24 31.99
N ILE A 39 -24.02 10.10 31.48
CA ILE A 39 -24.86 9.27 30.63
C ILE A 39 -25.93 8.74 31.61
N SER A 40 -27.04 9.46 31.72
CA SER A 40 -28.20 8.98 32.43
C SER A 40 -28.63 7.67 31.79
N ASP A 41 -28.84 6.65 32.59
CA ASP A 41 -29.45 5.37 32.23
C ASP A 41 -30.80 5.59 31.52
N GLY A 42 -30.76 5.95 30.26
CA GLY A 42 -31.86 5.82 29.35
C GLY A 42 -32.04 4.33 29.09
N LYS A 43 -33.00 3.70 29.79
CA LYS A 43 -33.45 2.37 29.46
C LYS A 43 -33.87 2.33 28.00
N ILE A 44 -32.97 1.82 27.14
CA ILE A 44 -33.29 1.45 25.77
C ILE A 44 -34.22 0.23 25.89
N SER A 45 -35.51 0.47 25.74
CA SER A 45 -36.49 -0.56 25.58
C SER A 45 -36.26 -1.23 24.23
N LEU A 46 -35.51 -2.30 24.22
CA LEU A 46 -35.41 -3.22 23.09
C LEU A 46 -36.77 -3.90 22.95
N ARG A 47 -37.52 -3.53 21.93
CA ARG A 47 -38.70 -4.31 21.51
C ARG A 47 -38.18 -5.70 21.06
N PRO A 48 -38.67 -6.81 21.68
CA PRO A 48 -38.37 -8.14 21.17
C PRO A 48 -39.31 -8.41 20.00
N GLY A 49 -38.75 -8.56 18.84
CA GLY A 49 -39.52 -9.00 17.67
C GLY A 49 -38.90 -8.52 16.36
N LEU A 50 -37.94 -9.27 15.87
CA LEU A 50 -37.80 -9.71 14.47
C LEU A 50 -36.57 -10.61 14.38
N LEU A 51 -36.66 -11.80 14.93
CA LEU A 51 -35.81 -12.91 14.50
C LEU A 51 -36.46 -13.48 13.25
N TYR A 52 -35.91 -13.19 12.08
CA TYR A 52 -36.22 -13.97 10.89
C TYR A 52 -35.42 -15.28 10.96
N PRO A 53 -36.09 -16.44 10.77
CA PRO A 53 -35.36 -17.70 10.71
C PRO A 53 -34.51 -17.76 9.46
N ILE A 54 -33.23 -18.06 9.65
CA ILE A 54 -32.32 -18.40 8.57
C ILE A 54 -32.73 -19.79 8.07
N ASN A 55 -33.41 -19.85 6.94
CA ASN A 55 -33.60 -21.10 6.21
C ASN A 55 -32.29 -21.45 5.49
N VAL A 56 -31.56 -22.38 6.05
CA VAL A 56 -30.52 -23.10 5.36
C VAL A 56 -31.21 -24.05 4.37
N ALA A 57 -31.18 -23.69 3.10
CA ALA A 57 -31.65 -24.60 2.04
C ALA A 57 -30.51 -25.65 1.82
N THR A 58 -30.77 -26.86 2.27
CA THR A 58 -30.07 -28.06 1.87
C THR A 58 -30.44 -28.35 0.40
N VAL A 59 -29.43 -28.51 -0.45
CA VAL A 59 -29.60 -28.96 -1.82
C VAL A 59 -29.82 -30.48 -1.77
N ASP A 60 -31.02 -30.92 -2.11
CA ASP A 60 -31.26 -32.31 -2.47
C ASP A 60 -31.48 -32.44 -3.96
N ASP A 61 -30.63 -33.29 -4.55
CA ASP A 61 -30.77 -33.84 -5.89
C ASP A 61 -32.05 -34.69 -6.03
N HIS A 62 -32.89 -34.46 -7.06
CA HIS A 62 -33.50 -35.55 -7.82
C HIS A 62 -34.24 -35.12 -9.10
N LYS A 63 -33.75 -35.62 -10.19
CA LYS A 63 -34.36 -36.18 -11.41
C LYS A 63 -35.77 -35.80 -11.87
N SER A 64 -35.79 -35.34 -13.14
CA SER A 64 -36.53 -35.88 -14.29
C SER A 64 -38.08 -35.89 -14.26
N GLY A 65 -38.66 -35.27 -15.27
CA GLY A 65 -40.00 -35.48 -15.73
C GLY A 65 -40.47 -34.47 -16.78
N SER A 66 -40.48 -34.91 -18.02
CA SER A 66 -41.08 -34.25 -19.19
C SER A 66 -42.58 -34.04 -18.99
N ASP A 67 -43.15 -32.88 -19.32
CA ASP A 67 -44.31 -32.85 -20.21
C ASP A 67 -44.59 -31.45 -20.82
N LYS A 68 -45.25 -31.53 -21.97
CA LYS A 68 -45.55 -30.50 -22.94
C LYS A 68 -46.75 -29.61 -22.60
N SER A 69 -46.68 -28.42 -23.12
CA SER A 69 -47.73 -27.62 -23.77
C SER A 69 -48.56 -26.67 -22.89
N LYS A 70 -48.50 -25.43 -23.18
CA LYS A 70 -49.44 -24.54 -23.90
C LYS A 70 -49.14 -23.07 -23.62
N SER A 71 -49.02 -22.35 -24.71
CA SER A 71 -48.92 -20.90 -24.74
C SER A 71 -50.17 -20.23 -24.13
N LEU A 72 -49.91 -19.25 -23.28
CA LEU A 72 -50.78 -18.09 -23.10
C LEU A 72 -49.92 -16.87 -22.90
N GLN A 73 -49.98 -15.94 -23.83
CA GLN A 73 -49.51 -14.59 -23.67
C GLN A 73 -50.28 -13.94 -22.56
N THR A 74 -49.55 -13.41 -21.58
CA THR A 74 -50.01 -12.31 -20.75
C THR A 74 -48.84 -11.36 -20.52
N ASP A 75 -49.12 -10.12 -20.87
CA ASP A 75 -48.31 -8.95 -20.74
C ASP A 75 -47.74 -8.75 -19.32
N GLY A 76 -46.50 -8.29 -19.28
CA GLY A 76 -46.08 -7.23 -18.43
C GLY A 76 -46.19 -7.40 -16.93
N LEU A 77 -45.47 -8.36 -16.32
CA LEU A 77 -44.99 -8.16 -14.96
C LEU A 77 -43.44 -8.26 -14.97
N ARG A 78 -42.82 -7.12 -14.85
CA ARG A 78 -41.41 -7.06 -14.53
C ARG A 78 -41.15 -7.90 -13.28
N ASP A 79 -40.36 -8.93 -13.42
CA ASP A 79 -39.83 -9.72 -12.31
C ASP A 79 -38.98 -8.83 -11.40
N SER A 80 -39.64 -8.20 -10.40
CA SER A 80 -39.03 -7.30 -9.42
C SER A 80 -38.48 -8.05 -8.21
N SER A 81 -38.25 -9.34 -8.32
CA SER A 81 -37.89 -10.17 -7.15
C SER A 81 -36.41 -10.51 -7.00
N LYS A 82 -35.55 -9.99 -7.83
CA LYS A 82 -34.10 -10.02 -7.55
C LYS A 82 -33.70 -8.74 -6.83
N ILE A 83 -34.07 -8.63 -5.56
CA ILE A 83 -33.41 -7.66 -4.67
C ILE A 83 -31.94 -8.10 -4.62
N HIS A 84 -31.08 -7.37 -5.32
CA HIS A 84 -29.65 -7.51 -5.18
C HIS A 84 -29.29 -6.99 -3.78
N VAL A 85 -29.32 -7.88 -2.79
CA VAL A 85 -28.75 -7.57 -1.47
C VAL A 85 -27.25 -7.49 -1.69
N ALA A 86 -26.73 -6.27 -1.77
CA ALA A 86 -25.30 -6.05 -1.73
C ALA A 86 -24.80 -6.65 -0.40
N THR A 87 -24.05 -7.74 -0.47
CA THR A 87 -23.44 -8.33 0.72
C THR A 87 -22.34 -7.39 1.19
N ASN A 88 -22.41 -6.95 2.43
CA ASN A 88 -21.36 -6.17 3.05
C ASN A 88 -20.03 -6.95 2.99
N PRO A 89 -18.89 -6.24 2.93
CA PRO A 89 -17.60 -6.88 2.96
C PRO A 89 -17.41 -7.66 4.27
N ARG A 90 -16.48 -8.62 4.24
CA ARG A 90 -16.14 -9.46 5.39
C ARG A 90 -15.81 -8.61 6.62
N GLY A 91 -16.47 -8.89 7.71
CA GLY A 91 -16.34 -8.18 9.00
C GLY A 91 -17.38 -7.08 9.19
N ALA A 92 -18.12 -6.69 8.15
CA ALA A 92 -19.18 -5.69 8.19
C ALA A 92 -20.59 -6.29 8.03
N GLU A 93 -20.73 -7.59 8.15
CA GLU A 93 -21.99 -8.34 7.88
C GLU A 93 -23.14 -7.87 8.77
N LEU A 94 -22.83 -7.41 9.98
CA LEU A 94 -23.81 -6.94 10.95
C LEU A 94 -24.17 -5.46 10.82
N LEU A 95 -23.47 -4.72 9.94
CA LEU A 95 -23.72 -3.29 9.75
C LEU A 95 -24.83 -3.06 8.72
N PRO A 96 -25.63 -1.98 8.87
CA PRO A 96 -26.56 -1.58 7.82
C PRO A 96 -25.81 -1.28 6.52
N PRO A 97 -26.26 -1.79 5.35
CA PRO A 97 -25.56 -1.58 4.07
C PRO A 97 -25.29 -0.11 3.74
N GLY A 98 -26.17 0.79 4.09
CA GLY A 98 -26.02 2.22 3.81
C GLY A 98 -24.94 2.94 4.63
N ILE A 99 -24.36 2.31 5.67
CA ILE A 99 -23.26 2.89 6.45
C ILE A 99 -21.89 2.36 6.00
N VAL A 100 -21.89 1.26 5.26
CA VAL A 100 -20.67 0.63 4.80
C VAL A 100 -20.12 1.42 3.61
N VAL A 101 -18.91 1.94 3.75
CA VAL A 101 -18.17 2.63 2.68
C VAL A 101 -17.26 1.62 2.00
N SER A 102 -17.43 1.45 0.69
CA SER A 102 -16.67 0.48 -0.10
C SER A 102 -15.25 0.93 -0.44
N GLU A 103 -14.99 2.23 -0.35
CA GLU A 103 -13.71 2.84 -0.72
C GLU A 103 -13.23 3.78 0.38
N THR A 104 -11.94 3.79 0.60
CA THR A 104 -11.23 4.74 1.45
C THR A 104 -10.21 5.51 0.63
N ASP A 105 -9.71 6.62 1.15
CA ASP A 105 -8.73 7.47 0.48
C ASP A 105 -7.79 8.13 1.47
N PHE A 106 -6.70 8.68 0.96
CA PHE A 106 -5.76 9.53 1.70
C PHE A 106 -6.00 11.02 1.47
N TYR A 107 -7.19 11.43 1.01
CA TYR A 107 -7.45 12.84 0.73
C TYR A 107 -7.35 13.66 2.00
N LEU A 108 -6.56 14.73 1.94
CA LEU A 108 -6.38 15.64 3.05
C LEU A 108 -7.62 16.50 3.23
N ARG A 109 -8.24 16.41 4.39
CA ARG A 109 -9.41 17.22 4.77
C ARG A 109 -9.08 18.08 5.96
N ARG A 110 -9.50 19.33 5.92
CA ARG A 110 -9.34 20.23 7.05
C ARG A 110 -10.27 19.81 8.18
N LEU A 111 -9.79 19.87 9.42
CA LEU A 111 -10.59 19.51 10.60
C LEU A 111 -11.87 20.39 10.71
N TRP A 112 -11.76 21.66 10.36
CA TRP A 112 -12.84 22.64 10.37
C TRP A 112 -13.13 23.18 8.96
N GLY A 113 -12.98 22.35 7.94
CA GLY A 113 -13.24 22.71 6.56
C GLY A 113 -14.69 22.49 6.14
N ASP A 114 -15.01 22.95 4.94
CA ASP A 114 -16.22 22.56 4.23
C ASP A 114 -15.89 21.35 3.35
N PRO A 115 -16.53 20.17 3.57
CA PRO A 115 -16.26 18.97 2.77
C PRO A 115 -16.41 19.20 1.26
N ASN A 116 -17.31 20.10 0.83
CA ASN A 116 -17.49 20.40 -0.58
C ASN A 116 -16.32 21.21 -1.15
N GLU A 117 -15.69 22.06 -0.35
CA GLU A 117 -14.50 22.80 -0.73
C GLU A 117 -13.23 21.94 -0.64
N ASP A 118 -13.09 21.16 0.42
CA ASP A 118 -11.94 20.29 0.64
C ASP A 118 -11.81 19.19 -0.43
N LEU A 119 -12.93 18.81 -1.06
CA LEU A 119 -12.98 17.72 -2.05
C LEU A 119 -13.27 18.19 -3.48
N LYS A 120 -13.08 19.47 -3.79
CA LYS A 120 -13.25 20.00 -5.17
C LYS A 120 -12.36 19.27 -6.17
N LEU A 121 -11.12 18.98 -5.79
CA LEU A 121 -10.18 18.17 -6.54
C LEU A 121 -10.00 16.85 -5.82
N ARG A 122 -10.31 15.75 -6.50
CA ARG A 122 -10.06 14.40 -6.00
C ARG A 122 -8.94 13.79 -6.81
N PRO A 123 -7.73 13.66 -6.24
CA PRO A 123 -6.62 13.01 -6.92
C PRO A 123 -7.00 11.61 -7.37
N LYS A 124 -6.63 11.26 -8.60
CA LYS A 124 -6.96 9.97 -9.23
C LYS A 124 -5.85 8.96 -9.11
N TYR A 125 -4.66 9.41 -8.71
CA TYR A 125 -3.45 8.62 -8.71
C TYR A 125 -2.74 8.74 -7.38
N LEU A 126 -2.02 7.70 -7.00
CA LEU A 126 -1.19 7.67 -5.80
C LEU A 126 0.26 7.46 -6.19
N VAL A 127 1.17 8.24 -5.61
CA VAL A 127 2.61 7.93 -5.66
C VAL A 127 3.16 7.85 -4.24
N ALA A 128 3.87 6.76 -3.95
CA ALA A 128 4.53 6.52 -2.70
C ALA A 128 6.05 6.40 -2.92
N PHE A 129 6.81 7.22 -2.20
CA PHE A 129 8.26 7.14 -2.13
C PHE A 129 8.70 6.70 -0.74
N THR A 130 9.70 5.84 -0.67
CA THR A 130 10.35 5.50 0.60
C THR A 130 11.65 6.29 0.70
N VAL A 131 11.73 7.20 1.67
CA VAL A 131 12.69 8.30 1.64
C VAL A 131 13.54 8.41 2.92
N GLY A 132 14.80 8.82 2.74
CA GLY A 132 15.64 9.39 3.77
C GLY A 132 15.98 10.84 3.44
N PHE A 133 16.24 11.65 4.44
CA PHE A 133 16.48 13.09 4.26
C PHE A 133 17.74 13.37 3.42
N ASP A 134 18.68 12.46 3.40
CA ASP A 134 19.89 12.59 2.57
C ASP A 134 19.57 12.58 1.07
N GLN A 135 18.38 12.09 0.68
CA GLN A 135 17.85 12.06 -0.70
C GLN A 135 16.91 13.23 -1.01
N ARG A 136 16.78 14.20 -0.13
CA ARG A 136 15.80 15.29 -0.22
C ARG A 136 15.83 16.07 -1.52
N ASP A 137 17.01 16.31 -2.09
CA ASP A 137 17.15 17.09 -3.32
C ASP A 137 16.62 16.32 -4.53
N ASN A 138 16.87 15.01 -4.57
CA ASN A 138 16.32 14.13 -5.59
C ASN A 138 14.80 14.03 -5.48
N ILE A 139 14.28 13.82 -4.27
CA ILE A 139 12.83 13.77 -4.01
C ILE A 139 12.16 15.11 -4.31
N ASN A 140 12.79 16.25 -3.96
CA ASN A 140 12.27 17.57 -4.33
C ASN A 140 12.15 17.75 -5.85
N THR A 141 13.05 17.14 -6.61
CA THR A 141 12.95 17.13 -8.08
C THR A 141 11.85 16.17 -8.55
N ALA A 142 11.77 14.99 -7.94
CA ALA A 142 10.79 13.97 -8.31
C ALA A 142 9.34 14.43 -8.08
N ILE A 143 9.04 15.02 -6.92
CA ILE A 143 7.69 15.47 -6.57
C ILE A 143 7.14 16.47 -7.59
N LYS A 144 7.96 17.34 -8.15
CA LYS A 144 7.56 18.32 -9.17
C LYS A 144 7.14 17.71 -10.51
N LYS A 145 7.32 16.41 -10.70
CA LYS A 145 6.88 15.67 -11.89
C LYS A 145 5.46 15.12 -11.78
N PHE A 146 4.82 15.28 -10.64
CA PHE A 146 3.47 14.81 -10.35
C PHE A 146 2.54 16.02 -10.13
N SER A 147 1.41 16.03 -10.80
CA SER A 147 0.43 17.11 -10.72
C SER A 147 -0.50 16.96 -9.49
N GLU A 148 -1.48 17.87 -9.40
CA GLU A 148 -2.54 17.84 -8.39
C GLU A 148 -3.44 16.59 -8.47
N ASP A 149 -3.40 15.87 -9.60
CA ASP A 149 -4.12 14.59 -9.75
C ASP A 149 -3.47 13.45 -8.95
N PHE A 150 -2.35 13.71 -8.28
CA PHE A 150 -1.63 12.74 -7.45
C PHE A 150 -1.74 13.05 -5.95
N THR A 151 -2.15 12.04 -5.18
CA THR A 151 -1.84 12.00 -3.75
C THR A 151 -0.42 11.48 -3.57
N ILE A 152 0.41 12.25 -2.87
CA ILE A 152 1.81 11.89 -2.62
C ILE A 152 1.96 11.42 -1.19
N VAL A 153 2.60 10.26 -1.00
CA VAL A 153 2.92 9.69 0.32
C VAL A 153 4.42 9.49 0.44
N LEU A 154 5.01 10.03 1.51
CA LEU A 154 6.42 9.83 1.84
C LEU A 154 6.55 8.91 3.05
N PHE A 155 7.24 7.81 2.89
CA PHE A 155 7.58 6.84 3.91
C PHE A 155 9.01 7.10 4.43
N HIS A 156 9.13 7.65 5.63
CA HIS A 156 10.40 8.08 6.20
C HIS A 156 11.08 6.96 7.00
N TYR A 157 12.08 6.31 6.40
CA TYR A 157 12.82 5.24 7.07
C TYR A 157 13.87 5.73 8.07
N ASP A 158 14.25 7.01 8.00
CA ASP A 158 15.21 7.65 8.90
C ASP A 158 14.56 8.35 10.12
N GLY A 159 13.25 8.61 10.02
CA GLY A 159 12.46 9.28 11.04
C GLY A 159 12.63 10.80 11.10
N ARG A 160 13.24 11.42 10.07
CA ARG A 160 13.55 12.86 10.01
C ARG A 160 12.45 13.63 9.28
N VAL A 161 11.20 13.51 9.73
CA VAL A 161 10.02 14.08 9.05
C VAL A 161 10.02 15.60 9.06
N SER A 162 10.25 16.24 10.22
CA SER A 162 10.16 17.69 10.37
C SER A 162 11.19 18.47 9.54
N GLU A 163 12.28 17.84 9.15
CA GLU A 163 13.30 18.48 8.32
C GLU A 163 12.83 18.73 6.87
N TRP A 164 11.75 18.04 6.45
CA TRP A 164 11.12 18.24 5.14
C TRP A 164 10.24 19.50 5.09
N ASP A 165 9.90 20.11 6.24
CA ASP A 165 9.10 21.34 6.30
C ASP A 165 9.76 22.54 5.60
N GLN A 166 11.05 22.45 5.27
CA GLN A 166 11.75 23.41 4.44
C GLN A 166 11.20 23.51 3.00
N PHE A 167 10.49 22.49 2.54
CA PHE A 167 9.89 22.45 1.22
C PHE A 167 8.41 22.83 1.30
N GLU A 168 7.97 23.80 0.53
CA GLU A 168 6.57 24.27 0.55
C GLU A 168 5.56 23.16 0.24
N TRP A 169 5.89 22.26 -0.68
CA TRP A 169 5.05 21.12 -1.04
C TRP A 169 4.88 20.11 0.11
N SER A 170 5.77 20.08 1.08
CA SER A 170 5.74 19.13 2.21
C SER A 170 4.41 19.19 2.98
N LYS A 171 3.79 20.36 3.06
CA LYS A 171 2.50 20.56 3.73
C LYS A 171 1.32 19.89 3.01
N HIS A 172 1.49 19.53 1.76
CA HIS A 172 0.45 18.98 0.90
C HIS A 172 0.62 17.48 0.64
N VAL A 173 1.61 16.85 1.25
CA VAL A 173 1.87 15.42 1.12
C VAL A 173 1.64 14.70 2.44
N ILE A 174 1.45 13.40 2.38
CA ILE A 174 1.24 12.57 3.55
C ILE A 174 2.58 12.01 4.00
N HIS A 175 2.93 12.23 5.26
CA HIS A 175 4.15 11.73 5.87
C HIS A 175 3.86 10.58 6.82
N VAL A 176 4.52 9.45 6.59
CA VAL A 176 4.46 8.27 7.46
C VAL A 176 5.86 7.90 7.89
N SER A 177 6.10 7.81 9.19
CA SER A 177 7.43 7.53 9.74
C SER A 177 7.48 6.22 10.50
N ALA A 178 8.34 5.31 10.04
CA ALA A 178 8.72 4.11 10.77
C ALA A 178 10.19 3.80 10.49
N ARG A 179 11.04 4.00 11.50
CA ARG A 179 12.49 3.89 11.32
C ARG A 179 12.93 2.50 10.88
N LYS A 180 13.93 2.46 9.98
CA LYS A 180 14.61 1.24 9.52
C LYS A 180 13.67 0.25 8.82
N GLN A 181 12.65 0.74 8.13
CA GLN A 181 11.75 -0.12 7.36
C GLN A 181 11.99 0.06 5.86
N THR A 182 11.64 -1.00 5.10
CA THR A 182 11.82 -1.05 3.66
C THR A 182 10.56 -0.58 2.92
N LYS A 183 10.69 -0.28 1.63
CA LYS A 183 9.59 0.10 0.74
C LYS A 183 8.43 -0.89 0.80
N TRP A 184 8.69 -2.18 0.63
CA TRP A 184 7.65 -3.21 0.60
C TRP A 184 7.03 -3.48 1.98
N TRP A 185 7.78 -3.25 3.06
CA TRP A 185 7.22 -3.25 4.40
C TRP A 185 6.17 -2.14 4.56
N TYR A 186 6.46 -0.93 4.10
CA TYR A 186 5.51 0.18 4.11
C TYR A 186 4.30 -0.09 3.22
N ALA A 187 4.53 -0.53 1.98
CA ALA A 187 3.47 -0.83 1.04
C ALA A 187 2.48 -1.87 1.60
N LYS A 188 2.99 -2.94 2.24
CA LYS A 188 2.13 -3.96 2.87
C LYS A 188 1.26 -3.42 3.99
N ARG A 189 1.73 -2.46 4.75
CA ARG A 189 1.05 -1.96 5.96
C ARG A 189 0.15 -0.76 5.72
N PHE A 190 0.52 0.09 4.78
CA PHE A 190 -0.17 1.37 4.58
C PHE A 190 -0.91 1.48 3.24
N LEU A 191 -0.59 0.64 2.25
CA LEU A 191 -1.23 0.67 0.94
C LEU A 191 -2.16 -0.54 0.74
N HIS A 192 -2.93 -0.89 1.77
CA HIS A 192 -3.95 -1.93 1.62
C HIS A 192 -4.89 -1.60 0.46
N PRO A 193 -5.29 -2.58 -0.38
CA PRO A 193 -6.13 -2.33 -1.54
C PRO A 193 -7.40 -1.53 -1.25
N ASP A 194 -8.02 -1.74 -0.09
CA ASP A 194 -9.22 -0.99 0.30
C ASP A 194 -8.91 0.44 0.77
N VAL A 195 -7.68 0.72 1.22
CA VAL A 195 -7.22 2.06 1.60
C VAL A 195 -6.88 2.90 0.37
N VAL A 196 -6.42 2.26 -0.71
CA VAL A 196 -6.04 2.93 -1.96
C VAL A 196 -7.04 2.71 -3.09
N ALA A 197 -8.25 2.24 -2.77
CA ALA A 197 -9.30 1.90 -3.72
C ALA A 197 -9.75 3.09 -4.59
N ALA A 198 -9.63 4.31 -4.09
CA ALA A 198 -10.01 5.53 -4.81
C ALA A 198 -9.05 5.88 -5.97
N TYR A 199 -7.86 5.28 -6.03
CA TYR A 199 -6.83 5.62 -7.01
C TYR A 199 -6.81 4.63 -8.17
N ASP A 200 -6.78 5.14 -9.40
CA ASP A 200 -6.74 4.31 -10.62
C ASP A 200 -5.38 3.64 -10.83
N TYR A 201 -4.30 4.35 -10.46
CA TYR A 201 -2.92 3.86 -10.55
C TYR A 201 -2.13 4.20 -9.29
N ILE A 202 -1.29 3.24 -8.87
CA ILE A 202 -0.45 3.29 -7.69
C ILE A 202 1.01 3.15 -8.10
N PHE A 203 1.83 4.16 -7.81
CA PHE A 203 3.27 4.21 -8.04
C PHE A 203 3.97 3.88 -6.73
N ILE A 204 4.91 2.92 -6.73
CA ILE A 204 5.70 2.54 -5.55
C ILE A 204 7.17 2.61 -5.92
N TRP A 205 7.75 3.78 -5.69
CA TRP A 205 9.05 4.16 -6.23
C TRP A 205 10.14 4.28 -5.17
N ASP A 206 11.38 3.98 -5.58
CA ASP A 206 12.58 4.26 -4.79
C ASP A 206 12.94 5.76 -4.87
N GLU A 207 13.76 6.22 -3.94
CA GLU A 207 14.14 7.62 -3.80
C GLU A 207 15.31 8.06 -4.69
N ASP A 208 16.02 7.12 -5.29
CA ASP A 208 17.25 7.38 -6.05
C ASP A 208 17.06 7.38 -7.58
N LEU A 209 15.89 7.81 -8.02
CA LEU A 209 15.50 7.85 -9.42
C LEU A 209 15.69 9.26 -9.99
N GLY A 210 16.50 9.40 -11.03
CA GLY A 210 16.60 10.60 -11.85
C GLY A 210 15.42 10.69 -12.81
N VAL A 211 14.65 11.77 -12.70
CA VAL A 211 13.34 11.93 -13.39
C VAL A 211 13.33 13.06 -14.42
N GLU A 212 14.47 13.46 -14.91
CA GLU A 212 14.61 14.57 -15.86
C GLU A 212 13.76 14.36 -17.11
N HIS A 213 13.69 13.13 -17.59
CA HIS A 213 13.02 12.72 -18.81
C HIS A 213 11.66 12.05 -18.56
N PHE A 214 11.09 12.25 -17.38
CA PHE A 214 9.83 11.69 -16.98
C PHE A 214 8.75 12.76 -16.82
N ASN A 215 7.55 12.46 -17.30
CA ASN A 215 6.33 13.23 -17.07
C ASN A 215 5.20 12.25 -16.74
N ALA A 216 4.61 12.40 -15.57
CA ALA A 216 3.63 11.45 -15.03
C ALA A 216 2.36 11.33 -15.88
N GLU A 217 1.84 12.45 -16.39
CA GLU A 217 0.62 12.48 -17.19
C GLU A 217 0.83 11.81 -18.55
N LYS A 218 1.95 12.12 -19.22
CA LYS A 218 2.30 11.48 -20.50
C LYS A 218 2.56 9.99 -20.31
N TYR A 219 3.21 9.62 -19.21
CA TYR A 219 3.41 8.23 -18.84
C TYR A 219 2.06 7.50 -18.72
N LEU A 220 1.12 8.04 -17.95
CA LEU A 220 -0.19 7.43 -17.76
C LEU A 220 -1.04 7.41 -19.03
N GLN A 221 -0.90 8.40 -19.92
CA GLN A 221 -1.53 8.36 -21.24
C GLN A 221 -1.06 7.16 -22.05
N LEU A 222 0.25 6.86 -22.02
CA LEU A 222 0.81 5.69 -22.71
C LEU A 222 0.40 4.39 -22.04
N VAL A 223 0.44 4.31 -20.71
CA VAL A 223 -0.04 3.16 -19.95
C VAL A 223 -1.48 2.80 -20.34
N LYS A 224 -2.36 3.79 -20.40
CA LYS A 224 -3.76 3.63 -20.81
C LYS A 224 -3.90 3.26 -22.29
N LYS A 225 -3.16 3.94 -23.17
CA LYS A 225 -3.16 3.69 -24.63
C LYS A 225 -2.76 2.25 -24.94
N HIS A 226 -1.76 1.72 -24.25
CA HIS A 226 -1.24 0.36 -24.47
C HIS A 226 -1.89 -0.70 -23.57
N GLY A 227 -2.86 -0.32 -22.74
CA GLY A 227 -3.62 -1.22 -21.88
C GLY A 227 -2.76 -1.91 -20.82
N LEU A 228 -1.75 -1.23 -20.26
CA LEU A 228 -0.88 -1.79 -19.26
C LEU A 228 -1.54 -1.76 -17.87
N GLU A 229 -1.47 -2.87 -17.17
CA GLU A 229 -1.92 -3.00 -15.79
C GLU A 229 -0.77 -2.97 -14.80
N ILE A 230 0.41 -3.44 -15.22
CA ILE A 230 1.67 -3.30 -14.49
C ILE A 230 2.70 -2.73 -15.45
N SER A 231 3.38 -1.67 -15.04
CA SER A 231 4.34 -1.00 -15.90
C SER A 231 5.46 -0.34 -15.11
N GLN A 232 6.49 0.10 -15.80
CA GLN A 232 7.53 0.98 -15.29
C GLN A 232 8.01 1.93 -16.39
N PRO A 233 8.64 3.06 -16.03
CA PRO A 233 9.42 3.84 -16.99
C PRO A 233 10.61 3.05 -17.53
N GLY A 234 11.01 3.30 -18.78
CA GLY A 234 12.26 2.75 -19.33
C GLY A 234 13.46 3.19 -18.50
N LEU A 235 14.45 2.33 -18.37
CA LEU A 235 15.70 2.66 -17.66
C LEU A 235 16.78 3.09 -18.64
N GLU A 236 17.29 4.31 -18.46
CA GLU A 236 18.48 4.73 -19.17
C GLU A 236 19.69 3.96 -18.61
N PRO A 237 20.49 3.30 -19.44
CA PRO A 237 21.67 2.60 -18.97
C PRO A 237 22.62 3.55 -18.25
N ASN A 238 22.87 3.28 -16.99
CA ASN A 238 23.87 3.98 -16.20
C ASN A 238 24.90 2.95 -15.69
N LYS A 239 25.94 3.41 -15.02
CA LYS A 239 26.98 2.57 -14.41
C LYS A 239 26.46 1.56 -13.37
N GLY A 240 25.15 1.55 -13.10
CA GLY A 240 24.47 0.65 -12.18
C GLY A 240 24.03 -0.66 -12.83
N LEU A 241 23.43 -1.51 -12.01
CA LEU A 241 22.79 -2.74 -12.47
C LEU A 241 21.45 -2.38 -13.13
N THR A 242 21.39 -2.48 -14.45
CA THR A 242 20.18 -2.35 -15.24
C THR A 242 19.97 -3.68 -15.96
N TRP A 243 18.78 -4.26 -15.81
CA TRP A 243 18.41 -5.42 -16.61
C TRP A 243 18.22 -4.99 -18.06
N GLU A 244 18.67 -5.78 -19.02
CA GLU A 244 18.37 -5.53 -20.43
C GLU A 244 16.87 -5.54 -20.70
N MET A 245 16.12 -6.32 -19.93
CA MET A 245 14.65 -6.41 -19.98
C MET A 245 13.92 -5.08 -19.78
N THR A 246 14.49 -4.15 -19.03
CA THR A 246 13.86 -2.88 -18.65
C THR A 246 14.57 -1.66 -19.19
N LYS A 247 15.65 -1.91 -19.92
CA LYS A 247 16.43 -0.88 -20.59
C LYS A 247 15.56 -0.19 -21.64
N ARG A 248 15.60 1.13 -21.60
CA ARG A 248 14.93 1.99 -22.55
C ARG A 248 15.29 1.66 -23.99
N ARG A 249 14.27 1.55 -24.85
CA ARG A 249 14.42 1.46 -26.32
C ARG A 249 14.15 2.83 -26.96
N GLY A 250 14.93 3.16 -28.00
CA GLY A 250 14.80 4.46 -28.67
C GLY A 250 13.78 4.50 -29.80
N ASP A 251 13.26 3.35 -30.19
CA ASP A 251 12.44 3.13 -31.39
C ASP A 251 10.95 2.88 -31.10
N SER A 252 10.58 2.79 -29.80
CA SER A 252 9.21 2.49 -29.38
C SER A 252 8.72 3.44 -28.28
N GLU A 253 7.41 3.58 -28.16
CA GLU A 253 6.79 4.27 -27.01
C GLU A 253 6.78 3.36 -25.79
N VAL A 254 6.53 2.06 -26.02
CA VAL A 254 6.37 1.02 -25.01
C VAL A 254 6.88 -0.29 -25.58
N HIS A 255 7.63 -1.05 -24.81
CA HIS A 255 7.90 -2.45 -25.15
C HIS A 255 7.34 -3.40 -24.09
N LYS A 256 6.95 -4.60 -24.53
CA LYS A 256 6.42 -5.69 -23.71
C LYS A 256 7.28 -6.94 -23.82
N GLU A 257 7.91 -7.09 -24.96
CA GLU A 257 8.87 -8.17 -25.21
C GLU A 257 10.22 -7.76 -24.65
N THR A 258 10.81 -8.66 -23.90
CA THR A 258 12.08 -8.44 -23.20
C THR A 258 12.96 -9.66 -23.43
N GLU A 259 14.27 -9.48 -23.44
CA GLU A 259 15.21 -10.58 -23.39
C GLU A 259 16.47 -10.10 -22.66
N GLU A 260 16.82 -10.79 -21.58
CA GLU A 260 17.99 -10.41 -20.78
C GLU A 260 19.31 -10.74 -21.50
N LYS A 261 19.35 -11.91 -22.12
CA LYS A 261 20.49 -12.37 -22.92
C LYS A 261 20.02 -13.23 -24.06
N GLU A 262 20.72 -13.14 -25.16
CA GLU A 262 20.44 -13.95 -26.35
C GLU A 262 20.38 -15.45 -26.02
N GLY A 263 19.31 -16.08 -26.41
CA GLY A 263 19.03 -17.50 -26.18
C GLY A 263 18.49 -17.86 -24.79
N TRP A 264 18.21 -16.88 -23.93
CA TRP A 264 17.55 -17.13 -22.65
C TRP A 264 16.04 -17.18 -22.75
N CYS A 265 15.50 -16.70 -23.86
CA CYS A 265 14.07 -16.71 -24.11
C CYS A 265 13.61 -18.12 -24.49
N THR A 266 12.98 -18.82 -23.56
CA THR A 266 12.42 -20.18 -23.75
C THR A 266 10.92 -20.18 -23.91
N ASP A 267 10.22 -19.24 -23.28
CA ASP A 267 8.78 -19.04 -23.40
C ASP A 267 8.51 -17.56 -23.72
N PRO A 268 7.96 -17.25 -24.90
CA PRO A 268 7.77 -15.87 -25.36
C PRO A 268 6.81 -15.04 -24.48
N HIS A 269 6.06 -15.68 -23.59
CA HIS A 269 5.06 -15.04 -22.74
C HIS A 269 5.50 -14.84 -21.29
N LEU A 270 6.68 -15.34 -20.93
CA LEU A 270 7.20 -15.32 -19.58
C LEU A 270 8.57 -14.64 -19.50
N PRO A 271 8.96 -14.15 -18.32
CA PRO A 271 10.33 -13.67 -18.11
C PRO A 271 11.37 -14.79 -18.39
N PRO A 272 12.47 -14.47 -19.06
CA PRO A 272 12.95 -13.15 -19.44
C PRO A 272 12.42 -12.61 -20.78
N CYS A 273 11.52 -13.30 -21.46
CA CYS A 273 11.06 -12.92 -22.81
C CYS A 273 10.01 -11.82 -22.81
N ALA A 274 9.15 -11.80 -21.81
CA ALA A 274 8.08 -10.81 -21.64
C ALA A 274 7.60 -10.74 -20.18
N ALA A 275 6.62 -9.89 -19.92
CA ALA A 275 5.93 -9.82 -18.63
C ALA A 275 6.83 -9.52 -17.43
N PHE A 276 7.79 -8.61 -17.61
CA PHE A 276 8.74 -8.22 -16.58
C PHE A 276 8.80 -6.71 -16.38
N VAL A 277 8.78 -6.29 -15.13
CA VAL A 277 9.15 -4.96 -14.65
C VAL A 277 9.91 -5.11 -13.34
N GLU A 278 10.87 -4.20 -13.10
CA GLU A 278 11.63 -4.17 -11.86
C GLU A 278 10.84 -3.57 -10.70
N ILE A 279 11.17 -3.99 -9.50
CA ILE A 279 10.51 -3.51 -8.28
C ILE A 279 10.99 -2.11 -7.83
N MET A 280 11.91 -1.45 -8.54
CA MET A 280 12.39 -0.13 -8.12
C MET A 280 11.39 0.99 -8.44
N ALA A 281 10.73 0.94 -9.60
CA ALA A 281 9.81 1.98 -10.05
C ALA A 281 8.50 1.44 -10.67
N PRO A 282 7.86 0.43 -10.08
CA PRO A 282 6.65 -0.15 -10.64
C PRO A 282 5.46 0.79 -10.48
N VAL A 283 4.55 0.67 -11.44
CA VAL A 283 3.24 1.32 -11.46
C VAL A 283 2.19 0.25 -11.68
N PHE A 284 1.19 0.24 -10.84
CA PHE A 284 0.12 -0.74 -10.84
C PHE A 284 -1.22 -0.08 -11.12
N SER A 285 -2.06 -0.70 -11.95
CA SER A 285 -3.49 -0.39 -11.93
C SER A 285 -4.09 -0.79 -10.58
N ARG A 286 -5.21 -0.21 -10.22
CA ARG A 286 -5.98 -0.56 -9.01
C ARG A 286 -6.21 -2.07 -8.91
N ASP A 287 -6.61 -2.68 -10.02
CA ASP A 287 -6.96 -4.11 -10.06
C ASP A 287 -5.72 -5.00 -9.91
N ALA A 288 -4.63 -4.67 -10.61
CA ALA A 288 -3.37 -5.39 -10.45
C ALA A 288 -2.83 -5.25 -9.02
N TRP A 289 -2.90 -4.05 -8.42
CA TRP A 289 -2.44 -3.84 -7.04
C TRP A 289 -3.21 -4.69 -6.04
N ARG A 290 -4.48 -4.89 -6.23
CA ARG A 290 -5.31 -5.72 -5.36
C ARG A 290 -4.78 -7.15 -5.23
N CYS A 291 -4.20 -7.70 -6.28
CA CYS A 291 -3.51 -8.99 -6.27
C CYS A 291 -2.05 -8.87 -5.75
N VAL A 292 -1.28 -7.93 -6.28
CA VAL A 292 0.15 -7.75 -5.97
C VAL A 292 0.37 -7.54 -4.47
N TRP A 293 -0.50 -6.81 -3.80
CA TRP A 293 -0.42 -6.60 -2.36
C TRP A 293 -0.39 -7.92 -1.57
N HIS A 294 -1.10 -8.96 -2.04
CA HIS A 294 -1.09 -10.30 -1.43
C HIS A 294 0.22 -11.07 -1.64
N LEU A 295 0.95 -10.80 -2.73
CA LEU A 295 2.27 -11.38 -2.96
C LEU A 295 3.32 -10.88 -1.94
N ILE A 296 3.15 -9.67 -1.40
CA ILE A 296 4.06 -9.11 -0.41
C ILE A 296 3.90 -9.89 0.89
N GLN A 297 4.98 -10.53 1.35
CA GLN A 297 5.03 -11.31 2.57
C GLN A 297 5.36 -10.42 3.78
N ASN A 298 4.81 -10.75 4.96
CA ASN A 298 5.01 -9.94 6.17
C ASN A 298 6.45 -9.96 6.69
N ASP A 299 7.17 -11.02 6.43
CA ASP A 299 8.53 -11.30 6.94
C ASP A 299 9.62 -11.20 5.86
N LEU A 300 9.27 -11.13 4.58
CA LEU A 300 10.19 -10.96 3.45
C LEU A 300 10.08 -9.53 2.91
N VAL A 301 10.67 -8.60 3.65
CA VAL A 301 10.34 -7.17 3.55
C VAL A 301 11.08 -6.41 2.44
N HIS A 302 12.13 -7.00 1.84
CA HIS A 302 12.88 -6.35 0.76
C HIS A 302 12.25 -6.51 -0.62
N GLY A 303 11.40 -7.51 -0.79
CA GLY A 303 10.62 -7.71 -2.01
C GLY A 303 11.37 -8.32 -3.20
N TRP A 304 12.61 -8.78 -3.03
CA TRP A 304 13.32 -9.46 -4.11
C TRP A 304 12.56 -10.71 -4.55
N GLY A 305 12.39 -10.85 -5.86
CA GLY A 305 11.62 -11.92 -6.50
C GLY A 305 10.15 -11.57 -6.78
N LEU A 306 9.63 -10.45 -6.23
CA LEU A 306 8.29 -9.97 -6.60
C LEU A 306 8.21 -9.66 -8.09
N ASP A 307 9.23 -9.04 -8.67
CA ASP A 307 9.37 -8.74 -10.10
C ASP A 307 9.02 -9.94 -10.99
N PHE A 308 9.57 -11.10 -10.71
CA PHE A 308 9.25 -12.35 -11.42
C PHE A 308 7.87 -12.92 -11.11
N ALA A 309 7.27 -12.55 -9.96
CA ALA A 309 5.96 -13.03 -9.54
C ALA A 309 4.79 -12.14 -9.98
N LEU A 310 5.03 -10.88 -10.32
CA LEU A 310 4.01 -9.90 -10.71
C LEU A 310 3.10 -10.39 -11.85
N ARG A 311 3.65 -11.17 -12.78
CA ARG A 311 2.92 -11.78 -13.89
C ARG A 311 1.73 -12.66 -13.47
N ARG A 312 1.70 -13.12 -12.22
CA ARG A 312 0.59 -13.91 -11.68
C ARG A 312 -0.66 -13.09 -11.38
N CYS A 313 -0.52 -11.78 -11.33
CA CYS A 313 -1.59 -10.87 -10.97
C CYS A 313 -2.35 -10.27 -12.16
N VAL A 314 -1.97 -10.66 -13.38
CA VAL A 314 -2.58 -10.11 -14.59
C VAL A 314 -2.85 -11.25 -15.58
N GLU A 315 -4.03 -11.28 -16.14
CA GLU A 315 -4.35 -12.23 -17.20
C GLU A 315 -3.73 -11.78 -18.51
N ARG A 316 -3.07 -12.70 -19.21
CA ARG A 316 -2.22 -12.44 -20.38
C ARG A 316 -1.10 -11.44 -20.05
N PRO A 317 -0.19 -11.81 -19.13
CA PRO A 317 0.80 -10.88 -18.60
C PRO A 317 1.71 -10.28 -19.67
N HIS A 318 2.04 -11.02 -20.74
CA HIS A 318 2.82 -10.53 -21.87
C HIS A 318 2.13 -9.40 -22.68
N GLU A 319 0.80 -9.24 -22.53
CA GLU A 319 0.07 -8.12 -23.14
C GLU A 319 -0.12 -6.93 -22.17
N LYS A 320 -0.12 -7.20 -20.87
CA LYS A 320 -0.53 -6.24 -19.83
C LYS A 320 0.60 -5.70 -18.97
N ILE A 321 1.78 -6.28 -19.08
CA ILE A 321 2.99 -5.82 -18.39
C ILE A 321 3.95 -5.26 -19.43
N GLY A 322 4.50 -4.07 -19.17
CA GLY A 322 5.42 -3.45 -20.11
C GLY A 322 6.18 -2.26 -19.58
N VAL A 323 7.16 -1.85 -20.33
CA VAL A 323 8.08 -0.75 -20.04
C VAL A 323 7.75 0.42 -20.97
N VAL A 324 7.59 1.61 -20.40
CA VAL A 324 7.28 2.84 -21.15
C VAL A 324 8.57 3.54 -21.53
N ASP A 325 9.02 3.35 -22.77
CA ASP A 325 10.33 3.80 -23.26
C ASP A 325 10.42 5.32 -23.43
N SER A 326 9.36 5.94 -23.90
CA SER A 326 9.35 7.38 -24.18
C SER A 326 9.23 8.24 -22.93
N GLN A 327 9.06 7.63 -21.77
CA GLN A 327 9.09 8.26 -20.44
C GLN A 327 10.09 7.47 -19.59
N TRP A 328 11.33 7.90 -19.54
CA TRP A 328 12.40 7.12 -18.88
C TRP A 328 12.96 7.80 -17.65
N ILE A 329 13.60 7.00 -16.83
CA ILE A 329 14.27 7.41 -15.60
C ILE A 329 15.72 6.91 -15.59
N ILE A 330 16.52 7.48 -14.70
CA ILE A 330 17.88 7.07 -14.47
C ILE A 330 17.98 6.48 -13.06
N HIS A 331 18.45 5.24 -12.93
CA HIS A 331 18.78 4.69 -11.63
C HIS A 331 20.12 5.26 -11.18
N GLN A 332 20.11 6.20 -10.24
CA GLN A 332 21.30 6.96 -9.83
C GLN A 332 22.25 6.16 -8.94
N VAL A 333 21.79 5.03 -8.39
CA VAL A 333 22.57 4.16 -7.49
C VAL A 333 23.17 4.95 -6.32
N ILE A 334 22.42 5.91 -5.80
CA ILE A 334 22.80 6.65 -4.60
C ILE A 334 22.58 5.72 -3.41
N PRO A 335 23.52 5.59 -2.47
CA PRO A 335 23.31 4.74 -1.32
C PRO A 335 22.04 5.10 -0.59
N SER A 336 21.02 4.29 -0.74
CA SER A 336 19.78 4.36 0.00
C SER A 336 19.87 3.46 1.23
N LEU A 337 19.03 3.71 2.23
CA LEU A 337 19.11 3.04 3.51
C LEU A 337 20.43 3.28 4.29
N GLY A 338 21.35 4.02 3.74
CA GLY A 338 22.58 4.52 4.38
C GLY A 338 23.26 3.51 5.28
N ASN A 339 23.44 3.86 6.55
CA ASN A 339 24.04 3.03 7.58
C ASN A 339 23.02 2.12 8.31
N GLN A 340 21.87 1.83 7.75
CA GLN A 340 20.81 1.06 8.42
C GLN A 340 21.11 -0.44 8.53
N GLY A 341 21.97 -0.98 7.66
CA GLY A 341 22.55 -2.29 7.89
C GLY A 341 23.62 -2.19 8.97
N GLN A 342 23.47 -2.84 10.10
CA GLN A 342 24.57 -2.94 11.06
C GLN A 342 25.73 -3.67 10.41
N SER A 343 26.94 -3.10 10.52
CA SER A 343 28.16 -3.81 10.17
C SER A 343 28.38 -4.97 11.13
N GLU A 344 27.80 -6.11 10.83
CA GLU A 344 28.17 -7.34 11.49
C GLU A 344 29.49 -7.82 10.85
N SER A 345 30.49 -8.03 11.66
CA SER A 345 31.78 -8.63 11.27
C SER A 345 32.61 -7.88 10.22
N GLY A 346 32.63 -6.54 10.22
CA GLY A 346 33.58 -5.76 9.38
C GLY A 346 33.18 -5.65 7.88
N LYS A 347 32.00 -6.18 7.50
CA LYS A 347 31.45 -5.97 6.14
C LYS A 347 30.69 -4.65 6.07
N PRO A 348 30.73 -3.93 4.94
CA PRO A 348 29.95 -2.72 4.78
C PRO A 348 28.43 -3.03 4.85
N PRO A 349 27.61 -2.13 5.40
CA PRO A 349 26.16 -2.36 5.64
C PRO A 349 25.39 -2.86 4.42
N TRP A 350 25.70 -2.36 3.22
CA TRP A 350 25.02 -2.74 1.99
C TRP A 350 25.20 -4.23 1.61
N GLN A 351 26.32 -4.87 2.02
CA GLN A 351 26.53 -6.29 1.76
C GLN A 351 25.58 -7.15 2.58
N GLY A 352 25.38 -6.81 3.88
CA GLY A 352 24.43 -7.50 4.73
C GLY A 352 22.99 -7.38 4.21
N VAL A 353 22.60 -6.19 3.72
CA VAL A 353 21.30 -5.98 3.08
C VAL A 353 21.14 -6.88 1.84
N ARG A 354 22.15 -6.91 0.96
CA ARG A 354 22.09 -7.76 -0.25
C ARG A 354 22.05 -9.26 0.06
N GLU A 355 22.79 -9.71 1.06
CA GLU A 355 22.78 -11.11 1.52
C GLU A 355 21.37 -11.46 2.02
N ARG A 356 20.75 -10.59 2.81
CA ARG A 356 19.38 -10.77 3.27
C ARG A 356 18.38 -10.76 2.13
N CYS A 357 18.48 -9.84 1.17
CA CYS A 357 17.63 -9.81 -0.01
C CYS A 357 17.67 -11.13 -0.80
N ARG A 358 18.86 -11.73 -0.98
CA ARG A 358 18.99 -13.02 -1.65
C ARG A 358 18.36 -14.15 -0.85
N SER A 359 18.57 -14.17 0.46
CA SER A 359 17.95 -15.17 1.34
C SER A 359 16.41 -15.03 1.33
N GLU A 360 15.88 -13.82 1.41
CA GLU A 360 14.45 -13.59 1.31
C GLU A 360 13.88 -14.04 -0.05
N TRP A 361 14.61 -13.81 -1.14
CA TRP A 361 14.21 -14.27 -2.47
C TRP A 361 14.13 -15.79 -2.56
N GLU A 362 15.13 -16.51 -2.05
CA GLU A 362 15.08 -17.98 -2.04
C GLU A 362 13.90 -18.50 -1.21
N LEU A 363 13.64 -17.91 -0.05
CA LEU A 363 12.46 -18.22 0.77
C LEU A 363 11.15 -17.93 0.05
N PHE A 364 11.06 -16.82 -0.65
CA PHE A 364 9.87 -16.46 -1.43
C PHE A 364 9.60 -17.46 -2.54
N LYS A 365 10.64 -17.83 -3.32
CA LYS A 365 10.53 -18.86 -4.37
C LYS A 365 10.07 -20.20 -3.79
N ALA A 366 10.66 -20.62 -2.69
CA ALA A 366 10.30 -21.88 -2.05
C ALA A 366 8.84 -21.89 -1.56
N ARG A 367 8.36 -20.79 -0.94
CA ARG A 367 6.95 -20.64 -0.53
C ARG A 367 6.00 -20.68 -1.70
N LEU A 368 6.33 -19.94 -2.77
CA LEU A 368 5.49 -19.85 -3.95
C LEU A 368 5.38 -21.23 -4.64
N SER A 369 6.51 -21.92 -4.83
CA SER A 369 6.54 -23.27 -5.39
C SER A 369 5.80 -24.29 -4.52
N GLY A 370 5.98 -24.23 -3.20
CA GLY A 370 5.27 -25.10 -2.27
C GLY A 370 3.76 -24.90 -2.29
N ALA A 371 3.31 -23.63 -2.38
CA ALA A 371 1.90 -23.30 -2.49
C ALA A 371 1.30 -23.80 -3.81
N ASP A 372 2.02 -23.65 -4.93
CA ASP A 372 1.60 -24.18 -6.23
C ASP A 372 1.45 -25.70 -6.19
N GLN A 373 2.44 -26.40 -5.65
CA GLN A 373 2.40 -27.87 -5.54
C GLN A 373 1.22 -28.35 -4.69
N ALA A 374 0.98 -27.70 -3.55
CA ALA A 374 -0.15 -28.04 -2.67
C ALA A 374 -1.49 -27.82 -3.40
N TYR A 375 -1.65 -26.68 -4.06
CA TYR A 375 -2.86 -26.35 -4.80
C TYR A 375 -3.14 -27.34 -5.92
N PHE A 376 -2.15 -27.62 -6.79
CA PHE A 376 -2.33 -28.55 -7.89
C PHE A 376 -2.54 -30.01 -7.42
N ALA A 377 -1.97 -30.38 -6.30
CA ALA A 377 -2.24 -31.70 -5.70
C ALA A 377 -3.67 -31.80 -5.17
N GLU A 378 -4.27 -30.72 -4.74
CA GLU A 378 -5.68 -30.65 -4.29
C GLU A 378 -6.64 -30.67 -5.49
N VAL A 379 -6.41 -29.79 -6.47
CA VAL A 379 -7.24 -29.70 -7.68
C VAL A 379 -7.15 -30.96 -8.56
N GLY A 380 -6.00 -31.62 -8.61
CA GLY A 380 -5.81 -32.87 -9.37
C GLY A 380 -6.42 -34.12 -8.72
N ARG A 381 -6.97 -34.01 -7.48
CA ARG A 381 -7.70 -35.08 -6.80
C ARG A 381 -9.22 -34.99 -6.93
N GLY A 382 -9.74 -33.90 -7.48
CA GLY A 382 -11.16 -33.71 -7.79
C GLY A 382 -11.47 -33.98 -9.24
#